data_f421c79737047bc5e0019212609ca755
#
_entry.id   f421c79737047bc5e0019212609ca755
#
_cell.length_a   1.000
_cell.length_b   1.000
_cell.length_c   1.000
_cell.angle_alpha   90.00
_cell.angle_beta   90.00
_cell.angle_gamma   90.00
#
_symmetry.space_group_name_H-M   'P 1'
#
loop_
_entity.id
_entity.type
_entity.pdbx_description
1 polymer ?
#
loop_
_entity_poly.entity_id
_entity_poly.type
_entity_poly.pdbx_seq_one_letter_code
_entity_poly.pdbx_strand_id
1 'polypeptide(L)'
;MTDDLLLTEKHPDGYAVLTLNRPGAMNALSSGLRRALAETVDQLEADPAVRVLILTGAGRAFTAGLDLKELGVSGLSTTRSDAGAMQDAVQVGDPVRSLARFSGPVIGAINGPAITGGFELALACDVLLASPEARFADTHARVGVMPGWGLSQKLSRVIGIYRAKELSLTGNFLSAEQALAWGLVNRVVPADELLPQARALARDMLSVIPSMLVSYKRVIDDGYAASFGEGMRIERERADAANGGVRAEDIEQRREAVRARAHSQRG
;
A
#
# COMPACT_ATOMS: atom_id res chain seq x y z
N MET A 1 22.36 -18.76 9.47
CA MET A 1 21.74 -17.42 9.60
C MET A 1 20.46 -17.50 8.82
N THR A 2 19.31 -17.49 9.47
CA THR A 2 18.02 -17.36 8.79
C THR A 2 18.00 -15.93 8.25
N ASP A 3 18.14 -15.78 6.92
CA ASP A 3 17.98 -14.48 6.28
C ASP A 3 16.58 -14.00 6.62
N ASP A 4 16.49 -12.85 7.29
CA ASP A 4 15.21 -12.26 7.64
C ASP A 4 14.48 -11.90 6.34
N LEU A 5 13.36 -12.57 6.06
CA LEU A 5 12.57 -12.39 4.83
C LEU A 5 11.98 -10.98 4.73
N LEU A 6 11.77 -10.35 5.88
CA LEU A 6 11.25 -8.98 6.01
C LEU A 6 12.14 -8.22 7.01
N LEU A 7 12.66 -7.07 6.57
CA LEU A 7 13.36 -6.17 7.48
C LEU A 7 12.38 -5.13 8.02
N THR A 8 12.44 -4.87 9.32
CA THR A 8 11.57 -3.89 9.99
C THR A 8 12.42 -2.87 10.73
N GLU A 9 12.27 -1.61 10.37
CA GLU A 9 12.93 -0.47 11.01
C GLU A 9 11.88 0.44 11.63
N LYS A 10 11.79 0.49 12.97
CA LYS A 10 10.94 1.45 13.68
C LYS A 10 11.70 2.75 13.88
N HIS A 11 11.07 3.88 13.55
CA HIS A 11 11.66 5.19 13.72
C HIS A 11 11.01 5.94 14.90
N PRO A 12 11.79 6.68 15.71
CA PRO A 12 11.28 7.41 16.88
C PRO A 12 10.22 8.48 16.52
N ASP A 13 10.19 8.94 15.29
CA ASP A 13 9.16 9.88 14.78
C ASP A 13 7.76 9.27 14.69
N GLY A 14 7.62 7.93 14.80
CA GLY A 14 6.32 7.26 14.81
C GLY A 14 5.94 6.58 13.49
N TYR A 15 6.90 6.23 12.63
CA TYR A 15 6.70 5.39 11.46
C TYR A 15 7.60 4.15 11.49
N ALA A 16 7.22 3.13 10.73
CA ALA A 16 8.06 1.96 10.48
C ALA A 16 8.30 1.76 8.98
N VAL A 17 9.51 1.33 8.62
CA VAL A 17 9.86 0.90 7.26
C VAL A 17 9.89 -0.61 7.21
N LEU A 18 9.10 -1.19 6.32
CA LEU A 18 9.03 -2.60 6.01
C LEU A 18 9.72 -2.84 4.66
N THR A 19 10.78 -3.64 4.66
CA THR A 19 11.52 -3.96 3.43
C THR A 19 11.40 -5.43 3.12
N LEU A 20 10.75 -5.77 1.99
CA LEU A 20 10.70 -7.13 1.46
C LEU A 20 12.14 -7.57 1.13
N ASN A 21 12.64 -8.62 1.76
CA ASN A 21 14.07 -8.95 1.73
C ASN A 21 14.37 -10.34 1.16
N ARG A 22 14.02 -10.53 -0.11
CA ARG A 22 14.43 -11.67 -0.95
C ARG A 22 14.99 -11.20 -2.29
N PRO A 23 16.04 -10.33 -2.31
CA PRO A 23 16.50 -9.66 -3.52
C PRO A 23 16.96 -10.64 -4.62
N GLY A 24 17.52 -11.79 -4.25
CA GLY A 24 17.90 -12.86 -5.18
C GLY A 24 16.73 -13.51 -5.93
N ALA A 25 15.50 -13.40 -5.38
CA ALA A 25 14.27 -13.86 -6.00
C ALA A 25 13.35 -12.68 -6.40
N MET A 26 13.88 -11.47 -6.60
CA MET A 26 13.11 -10.25 -6.88
C MET A 26 11.96 -10.02 -5.87
N ASN A 27 12.20 -10.35 -4.62
CA ASN A 27 11.24 -10.25 -3.52
C ASN A 27 9.92 -11.01 -3.77
N ALA A 28 9.98 -12.14 -4.51
CA ALA A 28 8.81 -12.96 -4.74
C ALA A 28 8.14 -13.36 -3.42
N LEU A 29 6.82 -13.22 -3.38
CA LEU A 29 5.96 -13.42 -2.21
C LEU A 29 5.78 -14.93 -1.91
N SER A 30 6.82 -15.53 -1.31
CA SER A 30 6.70 -16.87 -0.74
C SER A 30 5.71 -16.89 0.41
N SER A 31 5.24 -18.07 0.79
CA SER A 31 4.36 -18.26 1.95
C SER A 31 5.00 -17.71 3.23
N GLY A 32 6.30 -17.89 3.41
CA GLY A 32 7.06 -17.34 4.53
C GLY A 32 7.09 -15.81 4.53
N LEU A 33 7.40 -15.17 3.39
CA LEU A 33 7.43 -13.70 3.30
C LEU A 33 6.03 -13.10 3.51
N ARG A 34 4.99 -13.69 2.93
CA ARG A 34 3.59 -13.23 3.10
C ARG A 34 3.17 -13.28 4.57
N ARG A 35 3.49 -14.39 5.25
CA ARG A 35 3.21 -14.56 6.68
C ARG A 35 3.98 -13.53 7.51
N ALA A 36 5.28 -13.39 7.29
CA ALA A 36 6.11 -12.42 8.00
C ALA A 36 5.57 -10.98 7.84
N LEU A 37 5.18 -10.59 6.61
CA LEU A 37 4.61 -9.27 6.38
C LEU A 37 3.27 -9.09 7.09
N ALA A 38 2.36 -10.06 7.01
CA ALA A 38 1.06 -9.98 7.68
C ALA A 38 1.19 -9.91 9.20
N GLU A 39 1.98 -10.80 9.81
CA GLU A 39 2.22 -10.82 11.25
C GLU A 39 2.89 -9.53 11.74
N THR A 40 3.88 -9.01 10.99
CA THR A 40 4.55 -7.77 11.34
C THR A 40 3.60 -6.57 11.27
N VAL A 41 2.75 -6.47 10.24
CA VAL A 41 1.75 -5.40 10.15
C VAL A 41 0.75 -5.49 11.29
N ASP A 42 0.26 -6.69 11.64
CA ASP A 42 -0.66 -6.87 12.77
C ASP A 42 0.00 -6.51 14.12
N GLN A 43 1.29 -6.79 14.30
CA GLN A 43 2.05 -6.35 15.48
C GLN A 43 2.24 -4.83 15.53
N LEU A 44 2.49 -4.19 14.38
CA LEU A 44 2.66 -2.73 14.29
C LEU A 44 1.33 -1.98 14.45
N GLU A 45 0.20 -2.57 14.05
CA GLU A 45 -1.13 -2.02 14.36
C GLU A 45 -1.40 -1.98 15.87
N ALA A 46 -0.90 -2.96 16.61
CA ALA A 46 -1.03 -2.99 18.08
C ALA A 46 -0.03 -2.08 18.80
N ASP A 47 0.96 -1.52 18.10
CA ASP A 47 1.99 -0.65 18.68
C ASP A 47 1.62 0.84 18.56
N PRO A 48 1.19 1.53 19.62
CA PRO A 48 0.78 2.93 19.55
C PRO A 48 1.92 3.90 19.17
N ALA A 49 3.18 3.44 19.23
CA ALA A 49 4.32 4.23 18.77
C ALA A 49 4.43 4.30 17.24
N VAL A 50 3.73 3.42 16.50
CA VAL A 50 3.78 3.37 15.03
C VAL A 50 2.44 3.78 14.45
N ARG A 51 2.41 4.87 13.70
CA ARG A 51 1.19 5.44 13.12
C ARG A 51 1.23 5.55 11.59
N VAL A 52 2.38 5.32 10.97
CA VAL A 52 2.56 5.32 9.51
C VAL A 52 3.47 4.16 9.13
N LEU A 53 3.16 3.46 8.05
CA LEU A 53 4.02 2.44 7.46
C LEU A 53 4.61 2.93 6.14
N ILE A 54 5.84 2.51 5.86
CA ILE A 54 6.49 2.62 4.55
C ILE A 54 6.83 1.20 4.11
N LEU A 55 6.38 0.80 2.92
CA LEU A 55 6.65 -0.52 2.34
C LEU A 55 7.52 -0.37 1.11
N THR A 56 8.63 -1.12 1.06
CA THR A 56 9.57 -1.13 -0.08
C THR A 56 10.17 -2.52 -0.28
N GLY A 57 11.00 -2.68 -1.33
CA GLY A 57 11.74 -3.91 -1.61
C GLY A 57 13.25 -3.75 -1.55
N ALA A 58 13.97 -4.75 -1.08
CA ALA A 58 15.42 -4.80 -1.16
C ALA A 58 15.89 -5.06 -2.59
N GLY A 59 17.00 -4.43 -2.98
CA GLY A 59 17.61 -4.60 -4.30
C GLY A 59 16.81 -3.98 -5.44
N ARG A 60 16.72 -4.67 -6.57
CA ARG A 60 16.25 -4.10 -7.85
C ARG A 60 14.73 -4.16 -8.08
N ALA A 61 13.97 -4.78 -7.20
CA ALA A 61 12.52 -4.96 -7.38
C ALA A 61 11.76 -4.58 -6.11
N PHE A 62 10.57 -4.07 -6.28
CA PHE A 62 9.60 -4.04 -5.20
C PHE A 62 9.18 -5.48 -4.89
N THR A 63 8.47 -6.14 -5.79
CA THR A 63 8.23 -7.59 -5.74
C THR A 63 7.73 -8.13 -7.08
N ALA A 64 8.21 -9.30 -7.46
CA ALA A 64 7.77 -10.02 -8.67
C ALA A 64 6.39 -10.70 -8.53
N GLY A 65 5.71 -10.51 -7.40
CA GLY A 65 4.44 -11.18 -7.11
C GLY A 65 4.60 -12.54 -6.45
N LEU A 66 3.59 -13.40 -6.53
CA LEU A 66 3.62 -14.72 -5.89
C LEU A 66 4.80 -15.57 -6.37
N ASP A 67 5.38 -16.33 -5.46
CA ASP A 67 6.49 -17.23 -5.78
C ASP A 67 5.98 -18.45 -6.60
N LEU A 68 6.14 -18.35 -7.93
CA LEU A 68 5.67 -19.38 -8.86
C LEU A 68 6.34 -20.74 -8.64
N LYS A 69 7.53 -20.79 -8.03
CA LYS A 69 8.19 -22.07 -7.69
C LYS A 69 7.45 -22.80 -6.58
N GLU A 70 6.99 -22.07 -5.56
CA GLU A 70 6.15 -22.65 -4.50
C GLU A 70 4.80 -23.09 -5.06
N LEU A 71 4.17 -22.30 -5.94
CA LEU A 71 2.91 -22.66 -6.59
C LEU A 71 3.05 -23.89 -7.50
N GLY A 72 4.18 -24.04 -8.20
CA GLY A 72 4.45 -25.17 -9.09
C GLY A 72 4.72 -26.48 -8.33
N VAL A 73 5.31 -26.44 -7.15
CA VAL A 73 5.59 -27.62 -6.31
C VAL A 73 4.33 -28.04 -5.54
N SER A 74 3.50 -27.10 -5.10
CA SER A 74 2.24 -27.39 -4.41
C SER A 74 1.14 -27.89 -5.34
N GLY A 75 1.39 -27.90 -6.67
CA GLY A 75 0.47 -28.27 -7.72
C GLY A 75 -0.73 -27.30 -7.79
N LEU A 76 -0.86 -26.58 -8.91
CA LEU A 76 -2.17 -26.16 -9.40
C LEU A 76 -2.92 -27.46 -9.81
N SER A 77 -3.10 -28.39 -8.88
CA SER A 77 -3.91 -29.58 -9.12
C SER A 77 -5.37 -29.14 -9.21
N THR A 78 -5.92 -29.30 -10.38
CA THR A 78 -7.28 -28.88 -10.75
C THR A 78 -8.37 -29.80 -10.21
N THR A 79 -8.08 -30.61 -9.20
CA THR A 79 -9.12 -31.42 -8.54
C THR A 79 -9.82 -30.59 -7.45
N ARG A 80 -11.11 -30.81 -7.29
CA ARG A 80 -12.00 -30.06 -6.36
C ARG A 80 -11.53 -30.04 -4.89
N SER A 81 -10.62 -30.95 -4.51
CA SER A 81 -9.96 -31.00 -3.20
C SER A 81 -8.88 -29.93 -3.00
N ASP A 82 -8.28 -29.42 -4.10
CA ASP A 82 -7.14 -28.52 -4.03
C ASP A 82 -7.55 -27.03 -4.12
N ALA A 83 -8.79 -26.74 -4.52
CA ALA A 83 -9.36 -25.39 -4.43
C ALA A 83 -9.42 -24.91 -2.97
N GLY A 84 -9.64 -25.79 -2.01
CA GLY A 84 -9.55 -25.52 -0.58
C GLY A 84 -8.11 -25.22 -0.15
N ALA A 85 -7.13 -26.02 -0.57
CA ALA A 85 -5.73 -25.82 -0.22
C ALA A 85 -5.14 -24.52 -0.83
N MET A 86 -5.56 -24.12 -2.02
CA MET A 86 -5.19 -22.83 -2.62
C MET A 86 -5.85 -21.66 -1.89
N GLN A 87 -7.10 -21.81 -1.46
CA GLN A 87 -7.82 -20.82 -0.68
C GLN A 87 -7.21 -20.70 0.72
N ASP A 88 -6.80 -21.79 1.36
CA ASP A 88 -6.07 -21.81 2.63
C ASP A 88 -4.65 -21.24 2.48
N ALA A 89 -3.94 -21.54 1.40
CA ALA A 89 -2.62 -20.98 1.11
C ALA A 89 -2.66 -19.47 0.85
N VAL A 90 -3.75 -18.94 0.33
CA VAL A 90 -3.99 -17.48 0.19
C VAL A 90 -4.40 -16.87 1.53
N GLN A 91 -5.13 -17.61 2.38
CA GLN A 91 -5.59 -17.10 3.68
C GLN A 91 -4.49 -17.10 4.75
N VAL A 92 -3.55 -18.04 4.71
CA VAL A 92 -2.42 -18.06 5.64
C VAL A 92 -1.43 -16.96 5.30
N GLY A 93 -1.50 -15.85 6.07
CA GLY A 93 -0.68 -14.67 5.87
C GLY A 93 -1.12 -13.88 4.64
N ASP A 94 -2.31 -13.29 4.69
CA ASP A 94 -2.80 -12.34 3.68
C ASP A 94 -2.27 -10.93 4.00
N PRO A 95 -1.15 -10.51 3.36
CA PRO A 95 -0.53 -9.23 3.66
C PRO A 95 -1.38 -8.05 3.18
N VAL A 96 -2.17 -8.21 2.12
CA VAL A 96 -3.07 -7.16 1.61
C VAL A 96 -4.18 -6.89 2.60
N ARG A 97 -4.73 -7.95 3.20
CA ARG A 97 -5.73 -7.82 4.26
C ARG A 97 -5.17 -7.19 5.53
N SER A 98 -3.94 -7.54 5.93
CA SER A 98 -3.29 -6.91 7.08
C SER A 98 -3.01 -5.43 6.84
N LEU A 99 -2.49 -5.05 5.67
CA LEU A 99 -2.31 -3.64 5.29
C LEU A 99 -3.65 -2.87 5.27
N ALA A 100 -4.73 -3.47 4.78
CA ALA A 100 -6.05 -2.85 4.76
C ALA A 100 -6.65 -2.65 6.18
N ARG A 101 -6.20 -3.43 7.16
CA ARG A 101 -6.60 -3.27 8.57
C ARG A 101 -5.74 -2.30 9.35
N PHE A 102 -4.54 -1.98 8.85
CA PHE A 102 -3.69 -0.99 9.49
C PHE A 102 -4.42 0.37 9.51
N SER A 103 -4.60 0.93 10.70
CA SER A 103 -5.42 2.13 10.90
C SER A 103 -4.78 3.40 10.39
N GLY A 104 -3.45 3.46 10.37
CA GLY A 104 -2.68 4.58 9.85
C GLY A 104 -2.42 4.50 8.35
N PRO A 105 -1.84 5.56 7.75
CA PRO A 105 -1.44 5.54 6.35
C PRO A 105 -0.30 4.55 6.06
N VAL A 106 -0.37 3.96 4.86
CA VAL A 106 0.68 3.11 4.30
C VAL A 106 1.24 3.75 3.02
N ILE A 107 2.52 4.04 3.00
CA ILE A 107 3.24 4.61 1.86
C ILE A 107 3.98 3.48 1.13
N GLY A 108 3.65 3.25 -0.14
CA GLY A 108 4.42 2.36 -1.01
C GLY A 108 5.58 3.12 -1.65
N ALA A 109 6.81 2.74 -1.34
CA ALA A 109 8.04 3.22 -1.97
C ALA A 109 8.50 2.19 -3.01
N ILE A 110 8.04 2.35 -4.25
CA ILE A 110 8.17 1.37 -5.32
C ILE A 110 9.50 1.54 -6.03
N ASN A 111 10.50 0.79 -5.58
CA ASN A 111 11.89 0.89 -6.02
C ASN A 111 12.21 0.15 -7.33
N GLY A 112 11.28 -0.60 -7.89
CA GLY A 112 11.45 -1.39 -9.10
C GLY A 112 10.18 -2.13 -9.49
N PRO A 113 10.25 -3.24 -10.25
CA PRO A 113 9.08 -3.99 -10.69
C PRO A 113 8.15 -4.40 -9.56
N ALA A 114 6.85 -4.12 -9.76
CA ALA A 114 5.71 -4.52 -8.94
C ALA A 114 4.73 -5.30 -9.83
N ILE A 115 4.80 -6.63 -9.79
CA ILE A 115 4.16 -7.49 -10.79
C ILE A 115 3.07 -8.34 -10.15
N THR A 116 1.88 -8.38 -10.78
CA THR A 116 0.77 -9.27 -10.42
C THR A 116 0.38 -9.12 -8.94
N GLY A 117 0.64 -10.10 -8.09
CA GLY A 117 0.45 -9.97 -6.64
C GLY A 117 1.27 -8.84 -6.00
N GLY A 118 2.41 -8.48 -6.60
CA GLY A 118 3.20 -7.31 -6.20
C GLY A 118 2.53 -5.99 -6.57
N PHE A 119 1.82 -5.95 -7.67
CA PHE A 119 1.00 -4.80 -8.03
C PHE A 119 -0.23 -4.69 -7.11
N GLU A 120 -0.83 -5.82 -6.72
CA GLU A 120 -1.89 -5.85 -5.72
C GLU A 120 -1.41 -5.32 -4.36
N LEU A 121 -0.19 -5.70 -3.96
CA LEU A 121 0.43 -5.21 -2.72
C LEU A 121 0.71 -3.70 -2.78
N ALA A 122 1.18 -3.18 -3.93
CA ALA A 122 1.32 -1.74 -4.15
C ALA A 122 -0.03 -1.02 -4.05
N LEU A 123 -1.08 -1.54 -4.67
CA LEU A 123 -2.45 -1.00 -4.59
C LEU A 123 -3.10 -1.14 -3.20
N ALA A 124 -2.49 -1.90 -2.28
CA ALA A 124 -2.90 -1.94 -0.88
C ALA A 124 -2.35 -0.76 -0.05
N CYS A 125 -1.37 -0.03 -0.58
CA CYS A 125 -0.86 1.20 0.01
C CYS A 125 -1.79 2.39 -0.30
N ASP A 126 -1.77 3.40 0.57
CA ASP A 126 -2.61 4.61 0.42
C ASP A 126 -1.98 5.64 -0.52
N VAL A 127 -0.65 5.69 -0.58
CA VAL A 127 0.12 6.63 -1.41
C VAL A 127 1.28 5.88 -2.04
N LEU A 128 1.53 6.11 -3.34
CA LEU A 128 2.64 5.49 -4.06
C LEU A 128 3.67 6.53 -4.51
N LEU A 129 4.90 6.35 -4.07
CA LEU A 129 6.08 6.97 -4.64
C LEU A 129 6.83 5.92 -5.47
N ALA A 130 7.37 6.29 -6.61
CA ALA A 130 8.09 5.38 -7.49
C ALA A 130 9.48 5.89 -7.87
N SER A 131 10.43 4.98 -8.04
CA SER A 131 11.66 5.29 -8.76
C SER A 131 11.45 5.20 -10.28
N PRO A 132 12.33 5.78 -11.11
CA PRO A 132 12.24 5.64 -12.57
C PRO A 132 12.33 4.19 -13.05
N GLU A 133 12.89 3.29 -12.24
CA GLU A 133 13.02 1.85 -12.51
C GLU A 133 11.73 1.08 -12.21
N ALA A 134 10.75 1.71 -11.55
CA ALA A 134 9.48 1.05 -11.24
C ALA A 134 8.74 0.67 -12.52
N ARG A 135 8.21 -0.54 -12.52
CA ARG A 135 7.36 -1.08 -13.61
C ARG A 135 6.19 -1.80 -12.97
N PHE A 136 5.01 -1.58 -13.50
CA PHE A 136 3.80 -2.23 -13.03
C PHE A 136 3.25 -3.13 -14.14
N ALA A 137 2.85 -4.36 -13.78
CA ALA A 137 2.20 -5.25 -14.74
C ALA A 137 1.18 -6.16 -14.06
N ASP A 138 0.06 -6.36 -14.72
CA ASP A 138 -0.93 -7.37 -14.34
C ASP A 138 -0.80 -8.58 -15.27
N THR A 139 -0.11 -9.60 -14.83
CA THR A 139 0.09 -10.81 -15.63
C THR A 139 -0.85 -11.96 -15.26
N HIS A 140 -1.89 -11.73 -14.43
CA HIS A 140 -2.83 -12.76 -14.02
C HIS A 140 -3.43 -13.52 -15.21
N ALA A 141 -3.94 -12.79 -16.21
CA ALA A 141 -4.52 -13.41 -17.42
C ALA A 141 -3.50 -14.23 -18.22
N ARG A 142 -2.22 -13.86 -18.22
CA ARG A 142 -1.16 -14.62 -18.91
C ARG A 142 -0.79 -15.91 -18.17
N VAL A 143 -0.92 -15.91 -16.85
CA VAL A 143 -0.65 -17.09 -16.01
C VAL A 143 -1.89 -17.98 -15.88
N GLY A 144 -3.07 -17.49 -16.25
CA GLY A 144 -4.33 -18.24 -16.17
C GLY A 144 -4.95 -18.25 -14.77
N VAL A 145 -4.67 -17.22 -13.96
CA VAL A 145 -5.26 -17.04 -12.62
C VAL A 145 -6.03 -15.73 -12.55
N MET A 146 -6.98 -15.65 -11.61
CA MET A 146 -7.72 -14.43 -11.34
C MET A 146 -7.06 -13.65 -10.20
N PRO A 147 -7.09 -12.29 -10.24
CA PRO A 147 -6.66 -11.48 -9.11
C PRO A 147 -7.55 -11.73 -7.89
N GLY A 148 -6.94 -11.84 -6.70
CA GLY A 148 -7.64 -12.13 -5.46
C GLY A 148 -7.50 -11.05 -4.38
N TRP A 149 -6.59 -10.12 -4.55
CA TRP A 149 -6.28 -9.07 -3.58
C TRP A 149 -6.75 -7.66 -4.00
N GLY A 150 -7.65 -7.61 -4.99
CA GLY A 150 -8.38 -6.40 -5.35
C GLY A 150 -7.86 -5.62 -6.55
N LEU A 151 -6.89 -6.14 -7.33
CA LEU A 151 -6.31 -5.45 -8.48
C LEU A 151 -7.38 -4.97 -9.45
N SER A 152 -8.28 -5.84 -9.89
CA SER A 152 -9.31 -5.51 -10.88
C SER A 152 -10.22 -4.35 -10.44
N GLN A 153 -10.51 -4.26 -9.14
CA GLN A 153 -11.41 -3.26 -8.59
C GLN A 153 -10.70 -1.94 -8.27
N LYS A 154 -9.52 -2.01 -7.66
CA LYS A 154 -8.75 -0.82 -7.29
C LYS A 154 -8.15 -0.14 -8.53
N LEU A 155 -7.51 -0.91 -9.43
CA LEU A 155 -6.85 -0.37 -10.61
C LEU A 155 -7.81 0.42 -11.49
N SER A 156 -8.99 -0.16 -11.78
CA SER A 156 -10.00 0.49 -12.63
C SER A 156 -10.53 1.80 -12.05
N ARG A 157 -10.55 1.92 -10.73
CA ARG A 157 -10.96 3.16 -10.05
C ARG A 157 -9.86 4.22 -10.04
N VAL A 158 -8.59 3.80 -10.00
CA VAL A 158 -7.45 4.73 -9.95
C VAL A 158 -7.10 5.28 -11.32
N ILE A 159 -6.95 4.41 -12.35
CA ILE A 159 -6.47 4.84 -13.68
C ILE A 159 -7.57 4.89 -14.75
N GLY A 160 -8.80 4.57 -14.37
CA GLY A 160 -9.94 4.47 -15.28
C GLY A 160 -10.06 3.09 -15.95
N ILE A 161 -11.30 2.71 -16.28
CA ILE A 161 -11.65 1.36 -16.69
C ILE A 161 -10.98 0.93 -18.01
N TYR A 162 -10.77 1.84 -18.96
CA TYR A 162 -10.16 1.50 -20.25
C TYR A 162 -8.67 1.14 -20.10
N ARG A 163 -7.91 1.95 -19.37
CA ARG A 163 -6.49 1.70 -19.10
C ARG A 163 -6.30 0.44 -18.26
N ALA A 164 -7.18 0.22 -17.27
CA ALA A 164 -7.14 -0.99 -16.45
C ALA A 164 -7.38 -2.24 -17.29
N LYS A 165 -8.37 -2.24 -18.18
CA LYS A 165 -8.63 -3.35 -19.11
C LYS A 165 -7.45 -3.57 -20.06
N GLU A 166 -6.86 -2.53 -20.62
CA GLU A 166 -5.67 -2.65 -21.46
C GLU A 166 -4.53 -3.35 -20.73
N LEU A 167 -4.15 -2.87 -19.53
CA LEU A 167 -3.10 -3.51 -18.75
C LEU A 167 -3.41 -4.96 -18.36
N SER A 168 -4.59 -5.20 -17.81
CA SER A 168 -4.95 -6.52 -17.29
C SER A 168 -5.16 -7.56 -18.39
N LEU A 169 -5.69 -7.16 -19.54
CA LEU A 169 -5.94 -8.09 -20.65
C LEU A 169 -4.71 -8.33 -21.54
N THR A 170 -3.75 -7.40 -21.53
CA THR A 170 -2.50 -7.57 -22.29
C THR A 170 -1.38 -8.14 -21.44
N GLY A 171 -1.35 -7.83 -20.13
CA GLY A 171 -0.20 -8.10 -19.27
C GLY A 171 1.03 -7.27 -19.63
N ASN A 172 0.86 -6.15 -20.33
CA ASN A 172 1.96 -5.26 -20.69
C ASN A 172 2.47 -4.50 -19.46
N PHE A 173 3.71 -4.01 -19.56
CA PHE A 173 4.35 -3.24 -18.51
C PHE A 173 4.02 -1.76 -18.64
N LEU A 174 3.64 -1.15 -17.53
CA LEU A 174 3.46 0.29 -17.36
C LEU A 174 4.73 0.89 -16.74
N SER A 175 5.33 1.89 -17.37
CA SER A 175 6.50 2.59 -16.82
C SER A 175 6.11 3.51 -15.65
N ALA A 176 7.09 3.93 -14.85
CA ALA A 176 6.87 4.88 -13.75
C ALA A 176 6.29 6.21 -14.25
N GLU A 177 6.78 6.73 -15.37
CA GLU A 177 6.30 7.99 -15.96
C GLU A 177 4.85 7.87 -16.44
N GLN A 178 4.52 6.77 -17.12
CA GLN A 178 3.13 6.51 -17.51
C GLN A 178 2.22 6.31 -16.29
N ALA A 179 2.71 5.63 -15.25
CA ALA A 179 1.99 5.46 -14.00
C ALA A 179 1.69 6.81 -13.33
N LEU A 180 2.65 7.74 -13.34
CA LEU A 180 2.42 9.13 -12.90
C LEU A 180 1.40 9.85 -13.78
N ALA A 181 1.54 9.78 -15.10
CA ALA A 181 0.63 10.43 -16.03
C ALA A 181 -0.81 9.87 -15.96
N TRP A 182 -0.96 8.61 -15.52
CA TRP A 182 -2.27 7.97 -15.34
C TRP A 182 -2.86 8.13 -13.93
N GLY A 183 -2.11 8.74 -13.01
CA GLY A 183 -2.53 8.94 -11.62
C GLY A 183 -2.41 7.69 -10.74
N LEU A 184 -1.65 6.68 -11.17
CA LEU A 184 -1.38 5.49 -10.36
C LEU A 184 -0.39 5.79 -9.24
N VAL A 185 0.65 6.57 -9.53
CA VAL A 185 1.64 6.99 -8.53
C VAL A 185 1.57 8.50 -8.31
N ASN A 186 1.87 8.93 -7.09
CA ASN A 186 1.80 10.34 -6.72
C ASN A 186 3.04 11.12 -7.18
N ARG A 187 4.21 10.45 -7.22
CA ARG A 187 5.49 11.05 -7.61
C ARG A 187 6.41 10.00 -8.20
N VAL A 188 7.26 10.44 -9.14
CA VAL A 188 8.45 9.71 -9.56
C VAL A 188 9.66 10.52 -9.11
N VAL A 189 10.55 9.89 -8.36
CA VAL A 189 11.72 10.53 -7.75
C VAL A 189 12.97 9.68 -8.00
N PRO A 190 14.20 10.26 -8.03
CA PRO A 190 15.43 9.48 -8.15
C PRO A 190 15.49 8.31 -7.17
N ALA A 191 16.11 7.20 -7.57
CA ALA A 191 16.12 5.97 -6.79
C ALA A 191 16.74 6.15 -5.39
N ASP A 192 17.79 6.94 -5.28
CA ASP A 192 18.47 7.31 -4.03
C ASP A 192 17.65 8.24 -3.14
N GLU A 193 16.70 8.97 -3.73
CA GLU A 193 15.78 9.84 -2.99
C GLU A 193 14.46 9.16 -2.59
N LEU A 194 14.17 7.97 -3.11
CA LEU A 194 12.86 7.33 -2.90
C LEU A 194 12.52 7.14 -1.42
N LEU A 195 13.38 6.50 -0.64
CA LEU A 195 13.18 6.34 0.80
C LEU A 195 13.26 7.65 1.59
N PRO A 196 14.22 8.55 1.34
CA PRO A 196 14.22 9.89 1.94
C PRO A 196 12.89 10.64 1.74
N GLN A 197 12.33 10.64 0.53
CA GLN A 197 11.05 11.27 0.23
C GLN A 197 9.86 10.57 0.91
N ALA A 198 9.86 9.23 0.96
CA ALA A 198 8.84 8.48 1.68
C ALA A 198 8.87 8.77 3.19
N ARG A 199 10.06 8.86 3.79
CA ARG A 199 10.25 9.23 5.20
C ARG A 199 9.83 10.68 5.47
N ALA A 200 10.12 11.60 4.57
CA ALA A 200 9.65 12.99 4.67
C ALA A 200 8.12 13.06 4.64
N LEU A 201 7.48 12.34 3.71
CA LEU A 201 6.02 12.26 3.63
C LEU A 201 5.41 11.63 4.89
N ALA A 202 6.03 10.59 5.45
CA ALA A 202 5.58 9.99 6.71
C ALA A 202 5.61 11.00 7.87
N ARG A 203 6.68 11.80 7.99
CA ARG A 203 6.76 12.87 9.00
C ARG A 203 5.69 13.94 8.76
N ASP A 204 5.43 14.29 7.51
CA ASP A 204 4.36 15.22 7.15
C ASP A 204 2.99 14.71 7.62
N MET A 205 2.69 13.44 7.35
CA MET A 205 1.46 12.79 7.83
C MET A 205 1.39 12.74 9.36
N LEU A 206 2.51 12.47 10.02
CA LEU A 206 2.61 12.41 11.47
C LEU A 206 2.47 13.78 12.17
N SER A 207 2.67 14.88 11.44
CA SER A 207 2.53 16.24 11.95
C SER A 207 1.07 16.66 12.18
N VAL A 208 0.09 15.93 11.65
CA VAL A 208 -1.33 16.20 11.90
C VAL A 208 -1.78 15.66 13.25
N ILE A 209 -2.98 16.04 13.68
CA ILE A 209 -3.57 15.52 14.92
C ILE A 209 -3.72 14.00 14.82
N PRO A 210 -3.17 13.22 15.76
CA PRO A 210 -3.13 11.75 15.64
C PRO A 210 -4.50 11.09 15.39
N SER A 211 -5.55 11.53 16.09
CA SER A 211 -6.90 11.01 15.88
C SER A 211 -7.46 11.36 14.49
N MET A 212 -7.11 12.53 13.94
CA MET A 212 -7.54 12.96 12.62
C MET A 212 -6.84 12.17 11.52
N LEU A 213 -5.58 11.78 11.70
CA LEU A 213 -4.87 10.95 10.73
C LEU A 213 -5.66 9.67 10.41
N VAL A 214 -6.10 8.97 11.45
CA VAL A 214 -6.87 7.72 11.32
C VAL A 214 -8.30 8.00 10.83
N SER A 215 -8.99 8.95 11.46
CA SER A 215 -10.40 9.22 11.15
C SER A 215 -10.59 9.74 9.73
N TYR A 216 -9.69 10.60 9.27
CA TYR A 216 -9.77 11.19 7.92
C TYR A 216 -9.48 10.15 6.84
N LYS A 217 -8.44 9.27 7.06
CA LYS A 217 -8.19 8.13 6.18
C LYS A 217 -9.45 7.26 6.04
N ARG A 218 -10.06 6.88 7.17
CA ARG A 218 -11.27 6.04 7.16
C ARG A 218 -12.46 6.69 6.45
N VAL A 219 -12.65 8.00 6.58
CA VAL A 219 -13.72 8.71 5.85
C VAL A 219 -13.50 8.62 4.35
N ILE A 220 -12.26 8.79 3.88
CA ILE A 220 -11.91 8.68 2.46
C ILE A 220 -12.12 7.24 1.98
N ASP A 221 -11.58 6.26 2.69
CA ASP A 221 -11.62 4.84 2.29
C ASP A 221 -13.07 4.32 2.20
N ASP A 222 -13.86 4.56 3.25
CA ASP A 222 -15.25 4.07 3.31
C ASP A 222 -16.15 4.83 2.32
N GLY A 223 -15.92 6.14 2.15
CA GLY A 223 -16.63 6.95 1.16
C GLY A 223 -16.31 6.52 -0.27
N TYR A 224 -15.04 6.19 -0.57
CA TYR A 224 -14.63 5.70 -1.87
C TYR A 224 -15.17 4.30 -2.20
N ALA A 225 -15.36 3.47 -1.19
CA ALA A 225 -15.95 2.13 -1.34
C ALA A 225 -17.48 2.16 -1.55
N ALA A 226 -18.15 3.26 -1.25
CA ALA A 226 -19.58 3.45 -1.33
C ALA A 226 -20.02 4.15 -2.62
N SER A 227 -21.34 4.30 -2.84
CA SER A 227 -21.85 5.24 -3.82
C SER A 227 -21.56 6.68 -3.39
N PHE A 228 -21.47 7.63 -4.32
CA PHE A 228 -21.19 9.03 -3.99
C PHE A 228 -22.16 9.59 -2.93
N GLY A 229 -23.46 9.33 -3.07
CA GLY A 229 -24.47 9.80 -2.10
C GLY A 229 -24.27 9.21 -0.72
N GLU A 230 -23.93 7.94 -0.64
CA GLU A 230 -23.62 7.26 0.63
C GLU A 230 -22.31 7.76 1.23
N GLY A 231 -21.28 7.98 0.41
CA GLY A 231 -20.02 8.59 0.85
C GLY A 231 -20.24 9.97 1.50
N MET A 232 -21.08 10.82 0.89
CA MET A 232 -21.46 12.12 1.45
C MET A 232 -22.21 11.99 2.79
N ARG A 233 -23.00 10.94 2.95
CA ARG A 233 -23.69 10.65 4.24
C ARG A 233 -22.69 10.24 5.31
N ILE A 234 -21.78 9.31 4.98
CA ILE A 234 -20.70 8.86 5.88
C ILE A 234 -19.85 10.04 6.34
N GLU A 235 -19.42 10.92 5.42
CA GLU A 235 -18.65 12.10 5.75
C GLU A 235 -19.37 13.02 6.73
N ARG A 236 -20.65 13.34 6.46
CA ARG A 236 -21.45 14.20 7.33
C ARG A 236 -21.59 13.63 8.73
N GLU A 237 -21.97 12.38 8.86
CA GLU A 237 -22.16 11.73 10.16
C GLU A 237 -20.89 11.70 11.00
N ARG A 238 -19.75 11.42 10.36
CA ARG A 238 -18.45 11.41 11.03
C ARG A 238 -17.97 12.81 11.38
N ALA A 239 -18.22 13.79 10.51
CA ALA A 239 -17.90 15.20 10.77
C ALA A 239 -18.70 15.72 11.97
N ASP A 240 -20.02 15.47 12.03
CA ASP A 240 -20.87 15.87 13.14
C ASP A 240 -20.39 15.26 14.47
N ALA A 241 -20.04 13.96 14.45
CA ALA A 241 -19.53 13.27 15.62
C ALA A 241 -18.15 13.79 16.08
N ALA A 242 -17.23 14.07 15.14
CA ALA A 242 -15.89 14.51 15.46
C ALA A 242 -15.81 16.00 15.84
N ASN A 243 -16.61 16.87 15.17
CA ASN A 243 -16.52 18.31 15.31
C ASN A 243 -17.27 18.83 16.55
N GLY A 244 -18.23 18.06 17.08
CA GLY A 244 -19.04 18.47 18.25
C GLY A 244 -18.23 18.73 19.52
N GLY A 245 -17.00 18.22 19.62
CA GLY A 245 -16.09 18.42 20.75
C GLY A 245 -14.97 19.45 20.50
N VAL A 246 -14.90 20.03 19.30
CA VAL A 246 -13.81 20.96 18.93
C VAL A 246 -14.11 22.35 19.48
N ARG A 247 -13.20 22.91 20.30
CA ARG A 247 -13.33 24.25 20.88
C ARG A 247 -12.62 25.29 20.01
N ALA A 248 -13.12 26.51 20.00
CA ALA A 248 -12.52 27.63 19.27
C ALA A 248 -11.05 27.87 19.68
N GLU A 249 -10.74 27.68 20.96
CA GLU A 249 -9.39 27.82 21.52
C GLU A 249 -8.41 26.81 20.91
N ASP A 250 -8.85 25.56 20.69
CA ASP A 250 -8.04 24.51 20.08
C ASP A 250 -7.69 24.86 18.61
N ILE A 251 -8.62 25.51 17.91
CA ILE A 251 -8.41 25.98 16.54
C ILE A 251 -7.40 27.13 16.51
N GLU A 252 -7.53 28.09 17.41
CA GLU A 252 -6.65 29.27 17.45
C GLU A 252 -5.21 28.89 17.80
N GLN A 253 -5.00 27.97 18.77
CA GLN A 253 -3.67 27.45 19.09
C GLN A 253 -2.97 26.78 17.89
N ARG A 254 -3.74 26.13 17.02
CA ARG A 254 -3.20 25.42 15.83
C ARG A 254 -3.00 26.32 14.62
N ARG A 255 -3.62 27.49 14.61
CA ARG A 255 -3.61 28.44 13.48
C ARG A 255 -2.20 28.90 13.13
N GLU A 256 -1.35 29.15 14.11
CA GLU A 256 0.05 29.55 13.87
C GLU A 256 0.86 28.44 13.22
N ALA A 257 0.69 27.21 13.68
CA ALA A 257 1.37 26.03 13.08
C ALA A 257 0.96 25.81 11.61
N VAL A 258 -0.34 25.99 11.29
CA VAL A 258 -0.84 25.92 9.91
C VAL A 258 -0.22 27.02 9.03
N ARG A 259 -0.12 28.23 9.55
CA ARG A 259 0.51 29.35 8.82
C ARG A 259 2.02 29.14 8.62
N ALA A 260 2.73 28.68 9.64
CA ALA A 260 4.16 28.37 9.54
C ALA A 260 4.43 27.31 8.48
N ARG A 261 3.61 26.23 8.46
CA ARG A 261 3.68 25.19 7.42
C ARG A 261 3.43 25.74 6.01
N ALA A 262 2.41 26.61 5.85
CA ALA A 262 2.13 27.21 4.55
C ALA A 262 3.29 28.08 4.03
N HIS A 263 4.05 28.70 4.93
CA HIS A 263 5.25 29.47 4.56
C HIS A 263 6.42 28.55 4.17
N SER A 264 6.65 27.46 4.90
CA SER A 264 7.73 26.50 4.60
C SER A 264 7.55 25.75 3.29
N GLN A 265 6.31 25.66 2.77
CA GLN A 265 6.00 24.98 1.51
C GLN A 265 6.04 25.90 0.28
N ARG A 266 6.27 27.21 0.47
CA ARG A 266 6.34 28.22 -0.62
C ARG A 266 7.78 28.53 -1.06
N GLY A 267 8.77 28.01 -0.37
CA GLY A 267 10.19 28.09 -0.71
C GLY A 267 10.68 26.77 -1.27
#